data_ab8a2cad30b14e9d6318e7b33d99044b
#
_entry.id   ab8a2cad30b14e9d6318e7b33d99044b
#
_cell.length_a   1.000
_cell.length_b   1.000
_cell.length_c   1.000
_cell.angle_alpha   90.00
_cell.angle_beta   90.00
_cell.angle_gamma   90.00
#
_symmetry.space_group_name_H-M   'P 1'
#
loop_
_entity.id
_entity.type
_entity.pdbx_description
1 polymer ?
#
loop_
_entity_poly.entity_id
_entity_poly.type
_entity_poly.pdbx_seq_one_letter_code
_entity_poly.pdbx_strand_id
1 'polypeptide(L)'
;MSLKNKYNLLYFLYCIAGCCLVEFVTVFLLYRGVSNTQIGLVTGIGCVSSIFLSPWLTGLLGRSPRLNVRDVLGGVYLFMAAVFILLAYMPMPAVAVMAGYTVIYCLYMGTYSFLQVMASDYTAAGMDINFGLARGLGSASWAIAALLLGAAVDATSPAVTGAAFMAATAVMVLLMRTMPVAPSQTGSEEKGGSAIAVLKDYPVFFMILLGFTLCKVGMTPLLTYLPNIMTNLGGSTGMFGVAIFVMALSETPVMAMAGRWMEKVDILTLTVIGGIAYVARNFIICFATSVPMLMVGMIFQGFSYGLLTVVAAYYAMYRLKGSDQAMGQTMTTVMTNGFGSTIGNVAGGVLQDTLGINSMYIFACGMTVLGALVIIMAKLSDRKKA
;
A
#
# COMPACT_ATOMS: atom_id res chain seq x y z
N MET A 1 3.87 -5.07 30.45
CA MET A 1 2.99 -4.83 29.28
C MET A 1 2.53 -6.18 28.75
N SER A 2 1.22 -6.40 28.56
CA SER A 2 0.69 -7.66 28.02
C SER A 2 1.17 -7.89 26.56
N LEU A 3 1.18 -9.16 26.08
CA LEU A 3 1.55 -9.48 24.71
C LEU A 3 0.69 -8.74 23.70
N LYS A 4 -0.62 -8.67 23.94
CA LYS A 4 -1.58 -7.89 23.15
C LYS A 4 -1.15 -6.42 22.96
N ASN A 5 -0.77 -5.75 24.05
CA ASN A 5 -0.32 -4.36 23.97
C ASN A 5 1.05 -4.22 23.30
N LYS A 6 1.95 -5.20 23.49
CA LYS A 6 3.23 -5.23 22.76
C LYS A 6 3.01 -5.38 21.27
N TYR A 7 2.11 -6.26 20.85
CA TYR A 7 1.80 -6.47 19.43
C TYR A 7 1.12 -5.22 18.81
N ASN A 8 0.22 -4.56 19.54
CA ASN A 8 -0.38 -3.31 19.09
C ASN A 8 0.66 -2.21 18.88
N LEU A 9 1.60 -2.06 19.84
CA LEU A 9 2.70 -1.09 19.73
C LEU A 9 3.68 -1.46 18.61
N LEU A 10 3.95 -2.75 18.40
CA LEU A 10 4.77 -3.24 17.31
C LEU A 10 4.18 -2.83 15.96
N TYR A 11 2.87 -3.06 15.77
CA TYR A 11 2.17 -2.68 14.54
C TYR A 11 2.17 -1.17 14.32
N PHE A 12 1.99 -0.41 15.39
CA PHE A 12 2.06 1.05 15.39
C PHE A 12 3.43 1.56 14.89
N LEU A 13 4.53 1.04 15.45
CA LEU A 13 5.90 1.40 15.07
C LEU A 13 6.25 0.95 13.64
N TYR A 14 5.80 -0.24 13.25
CA TYR A 14 5.95 -0.76 11.90
C TYR A 14 5.33 0.18 10.84
N CYS A 15 4.14 0.70 11.11
CA CYS A 15 3.47 1.61 10.21
C CYS A 15 4.15 3.00 10.17
N ILE A 16 4.72 3.48 11.29
CA ILE A 16 5.56 4.69 11.28
C ILE A 16 6.78 4.49 10.37
N ALA A 17 7.50 3.38 10.54
CA ALA A 17 8.65 3.06 9.67
C ALA A 17 8.23 2.97 8.19
N GLY A 18 7.10 2.32 7.92
CA GLY A 18 6.54 2.24 6.58
C GLY A 18 6.22 3.61 5.97
N CYS A 19 5.62 4.51 6.73
CA CYS A 19 5.34 5.87 6.30
C CYS A 19 6.63 6.61 5.91
N CYS A 20 7.69 6.52 6.72
CA CYS A 20 9.00 7.14 6.42
C CYS A 20 9.57 6.68 5.07
N LEU A 21 9.41 5.40 4.75
CA LEU A 21 10.02 4.79 3.56
C LEU A 21 9.12 4.88 2.33
N VAL A 22 7.81 4.72 2.47
CA VAL A 22 6.89 4.57 1.34
C VAL A 22 6.24 5.90 0.96
N GLU A 23 5.65 6.62 1.92
CA GLU A 23 4.98 7.88 1.62
C GLU A 23 5.95 8.99 1.24
N PHE A 24 7.10 9.05 1.91
CA PHE A 24 8.11 10.07 1.67
C PHE A 24 9.15 9.67 0.62
N VAL A 25 8.93 8.59 -0.14
CA VAL A 25 9.87 8.10 -1.18
C VAL A 25 10.23 9.18 -2.19
N THR A 26 9.24 9.88 -2.73
CA THR A 26 9.46 10.94 -3.73
C THR A 26 10.17 12.14 -3.12
N VAL A 27 9.75 12.57 -1.93
CA VAL A 27 10.38 13.69 -1.21
C VAL A 27 11.86 13.40 -0.95
N PHE A 28 12.18 12.22 -0.47
CA PHE A 28 13.56 11.83 -0.16
C PHE A 28 14.42 11.64 -1.40
N LEU A 29 13.93 10.91 -2.41
CA LEU A 29 14.70 10.60 -3.60
C LEU A 29 14.96 11.82 -4.47
N LEU A 30 13.98 12.73 -4.63
CA LEU A 30 14.20 14.02 -5.30
C LEU A 30 15.26 14.87 -4.58
N TYR A 31 15.22 14.93 -3.24
CA TYR A 31 16.24 15.61 -2.45
C TYR A 31 17.65 15.04 -2.69
N ARG A 32 17.76 13.75 -2.99
CA ARG A 32 19.02 13.06 -3.33
C ARG A 32 19.38 13.10 -4.81
N GLY A 33 18.65 13.89 -5.62
CA GLY A 33 18.92 14.09 -7.04
C GLY A 33 18.50 12.94 -7.95
N VAL A 34 17.59 12.07 -7.48
CA VAL A 34 16.99 10.97 -8.27
C VAL A 34 15.82 11.54 -9.08
N SER A 35 15.72 11.22 -10.38
CA SER A 35 14.63 11.71 -11.25
C SER A 35 13.30 11.00 -11.01
N ASN A 36 12.17 11.58 -11.48
CA ASN A 36 10.87 10.94 -11.34
C ASN A 36 10.79 9.58 -12.04
N THR A 37 11.40 9.43 -13.21
CA THR A 37 11.52 8.14 -13.91
C THR A 37 12.22 7.09 -13.03
N GLN A 38 13.32 7.47 -12.40
CA GLN A 38 14.08 6.59 -11.52
C GLN A 38 13.28 6.25 -10.25
N ILE A 39 12.53 7.21 -9.68
CA ILE A 39 11.62 6.98 -8.55
C ILE A 39 10.53 5.96 -8.96
N GLY A 40 9.97 6.13 -10.15
CA GLY A 40 8.99 5.19 -10.70
C GLY A 40 9.54 3.78 -10.85
N LEU A 41 10.80 3.63 -11.28
CA LEU A 41 11.49 2.34 -11.35
C LEU A 41 11.72 1.74 -9.95
N VAL A 42 12.21 2.52 -8.99
CA VAL A 42 12.41 2.07 -7.58
C VAL A 42 11.13 1.52 -6.99
N THR A 43 10.07 2.32 -7.05
CA THR A 43 8.76 1.94 -6.48
C THR A 43 8.08 0.81 -7.26
N GLY A 44 8.21 0.82 -8.60
CA GLY A 44 7.69 -0.23 -9.47
C GLY A 44 8.38 -1.58 -9.22
N ILE A 45 9.71 -1.63 -9.18
CA ILE A 45 10.48 -2.84 -8.84
C ILE A 45 10.08 -3.34 -7.45
N GLY A 46 9.91 -2.45 -6.47
CA GLY A 46 9.46 -2.82 -5.13
C GLY A 46 8.08 -3.46 -5.13
N CYS A 47 7.13 -2.90 -5.86
CA CYS A 47 5.78 -3.46 -5.95
C CYS A 47 5.76 -4.85 -6.62
N VAL A 48 6.49 -5.03 -7.74
CA VAL A 48 6.61 -6.35 -8.39
C VAL A 48 7.36 -7.34 -7.52
N SER A 49 8.44 -6.91 -6.86
CA SER A 49 9.23 -7.79 -6.01
C SER A 49 8.41 -8.42 -4.88
N SER A 50 7.41 -7.72 -4.36
CA SER A 50 6.54 -8.22 -3.29
C SER A 50 5.79 -9.49 -3.69
N ILE A 51 5.47 -9.65 -4.98
CA ILE A 51 4.73 -10.81 -5.50
C ILE A 51 5.55 -12.11 -5.31
N PHE A 52 6.86 -12.02 -5.47
CA PHE A 52 7.76 -13.17 -5.38
C PHE A 52 8.48 -13.24 -4.03
N LEU A 53 8.92 -12.10 -3.51
CA LEU A 53 9.75 -12.03 -2.31
C LEU A 53 8.96 -12.37 -1.04
N SER A 54 7.71 -11.92 -0.93
CA SER A 54 6.89 -12.20 0.25
C SER A 54 6.57 -13.69 0.43
N PRO A 55 6.07 -14.43 -0.60
CA PRO A 55 5.88 -15.88 -0.48
C PRO A 55 7.18 -16.64 -0.28
N TRP A 56 8.28 -16.22 -0.94
CA TRP A 56 9.58 -16.86 -0.80
C TRP A 56 10.13 -16.72 0.62
N LEU A 57 10.08 -15.52 1.20
CA LEU A 57 10.51 -15.28 2.59
C LEU A 57 9.65 -16.05 3.60
N THR A 58 8.33 -16.05 3.40
CA THR A 58 7.40 -16.81 4.24
C THR A 58 7.66 -18.31 4.15
N GLY A 59 7.90 -18.83 2.94
CA GLY A 59 8.27 -20.24 2.74
C GLY A 59 9.62 -20.64 3.37
N LEU A 60 10.59 -19.73 3.38
CA LEU A 60 11.87 -19.92 4.07
C LEU A 60 11.68 -20.05 5.60
N LEU A 61 10.83 -19.21 6.17
CA LEU A 61 10.48 -19.27 7.60
C LEU A 61 9.83 -20.61 7.97
N GLY A 62 8.90 -21.11 7.15
CA GLY A 62 8.22 -22.38 7.37
C GLY A 62 9.14 -23.61 7.26
N ARG A 63 10.23 -23.53 6.46
CA ARG A 63 11.16 -24.64 6.26
C ARG A 63 12.29 -24.74 7.30
N SER A 64 12.54 -23.68 8.06
CA SER A 64 13.66 -23.64 8.99
C SER A 64 13.18 -23.48 10.44
N PRO A 65 13.28 -24.52 11.29
CA PRO A 65 12.89 -24.44 12.69
C PRO A 65 13.74 -23.46 13.52
N ARG A 66 14.88 -23.00 12.98
CA ARG A 66 15.76 -22.02 13.63
C ARG A 66 15.40 -20.58 13.34
N LEU A 67 14.66 -20.34 12.25
CA LEU A 67 14.22 -19.01 11.85
C LEU A 67 12.81 -18.75 12.41
N ASN A 68 12.60 -17.60 12.98
CA ASN A 68 11.28 -17.14 13.40
C ASN A 68 11.01 -15.76 12.81
N VAL A 69 9.73 -15.45 12.60
CA VAL A 69 9.27 -14.19 11.98
C VAL A 69 9.84 -12.98 12.73
N ARG A 70 9.88 -13.03 14.07
CA ARG A 70 10.35 -11.95 14.94
C ARG A 70 11.79 -11.58 14.66
N ASP A 71 12.70 -12.57 14.62
CA ASP A 71 14.15 -12.33 14.50
C ASP A 71 14.51 -11.95 13.07
N VAL A 72 13.86 -12.57 12.06
CA VAL A 72 14.04 -12.21 10.66
C VAL A 72 13.55 -10.79 10.40
N LEU A 73 12.36 -10.43 10.86
CA LEU A 73 11.83 -9.07 10.73
C LEU A 73 12.78 -8.06 11.41
N GLY A 74 13.22 -8.34 12.63
CA GLY A 74 14.15 -7.48 13.36
C GLY A 74 15.49 -7.28 12.62
N GLY A 75 16.07 -8.35 12.09
CA GLY A 75 17.32 -8.29 11.31
C GLY A 75 17.17 -7.49 10.01
N VAL A 76 16.10 -7.76 9.26
CA VAL A 76 15.80 -7.04 8.02
C VAL A 76 15.61 -5.54 8.28
N TYR A 77 14.85 -5.17 9.32
CA TYR A 77 14.62 -3.76 9.63
C TYR A 77 15.87 -3.04 10.13
N LEU A 78 16.73 -3.71 10.92
CA LEU A 78 18.05 -3.14 11.29
C LEU A 78 18.94 -2.92 10.07
N PHE A 79 18.96 -3.86 9.14
CA PHE A 79 19.68 -3.70 7.87
C PHE A 79 19.13 -2.53 7.06
N MET A 80 17.80 -2.45 6.90
CA MET A 80 17.17 -1.33 6.20
C MET A 80 17.46 0.00 6.87
N ALA A 81 17.43 0.08 8.21
CA ALA A 81 17.74 1.30 8.95
C ALA A 81 19.20 1.74 8.75
N ALA A 82 20.15 0.80 8.80
CA ALA A 82 21.54 1.10 8.52
C ALA A 82 21.73 1.64 7.10
N VAL A 83 21.15 0.99 6.10
CA VAL A 83 21.21 1.44 4.70
C VAL A 83 20.55 2.81 4.58
N PHE A 84 19.35 3.02 5.14
CA PHE A 84 18.62 4.28 4.99
C PHE A 84 19.38 5.47 5.62
N ILE A 85 20.02 5.28 6.77
CA ILE A 85 20.88 6.30 7.40
C ILE A 85 22.08 6.63 6.50
N LEU A 86 22.73 5.63 5.93
CA LEU A 86 23.83 5.85 4.98
C LEU A 86 23.35 6.68 3.78
N LEU A 87 22.20 6.29 3.19
CA LEU A 87 21.60 7.03 2.09
C LEU A 87 21.18 8.45 2.46
N ALA A 88 20.76 8.69 3.71
CA ALA A 88 20.28 10.00 4.16
C ALA A 88 21.43 10.99 4.41
N TYR A 89 22.54 10.54 4.98
CA TYR A 89 23.57 11.44 5.51
C TYR A 89 24.93 11.35 4.81
N MET A 90 25.21 10.26 4.06
CA MET A 90 26.46 10.19 3.30
C MET A 90 26.34 10.82 1.91
N PRO A 91 27.35 11.54 1.44
CA PRO A 91 27.41 12.04 0.05
C PRO A 91 27.60 10.85 -0.90
N MET A 92 26.55 10.49 -1.61
CA MET A 92 26.54 9.39 -2.57
C MET A 92 25.98 9.86 -3.92
N PRO A 93 26.47 9.31 -5.05
CA PRO A 93 25.87 9.60 -6.35
C PRO A 93 24.43 9.07 -6.41
N ALA A 94 23.56 9.76 -7.17
CA ALA A 94 22.14 9.44 -7.28
C ALA A 94 21.86 7.96 -7.64
N VAL A 95 22.70 7.36 -8.50
CA VAL A 95 22.60 5.94 -8.88
C VAL A 95 22.80 5.00 -7.68
N ALA A 96 23.76 5.30 -6.81
CA ALA A 96 23.98 4.49 -5.59
C ALA A 96 22.81 4.66 -4.60
N VAL A 97 22.27 5.90 -4.47
CA VAL A 97 21.08 6.15 -3.67
C VAL A 97 19.89 5.38 -4.21
N MET A 98 19.65 5.43 -5.52
CA MET A 98 18.60 4.68 -6.20
C MET A 98 18.72 3.18 -5.95
N ALA A 99 19.91 2.59 -6.14
CA ALA A 99 20.13 1.17 -5.93
C ALA A 99 19.89 0.75 -4.46
N GLY A 100 20.47 1.48 -3.50
CA GLY A 100 20.29 1.21 -2.07
C GLY A 100 18.81 1.37 -1.64
N TYR A 101 18.14 2.40 -2.13
CA TYR A 101 16.73 2.61 -1.82
C TYR A 101 15.83 1.53 -2.43
N THR A 102 16.14 1.06 -3.65
CA THR A 102 15.44 -0.08 -4.26
C THR A 102 15.53 -1.31 -3.38
N VAL A 103 16.71 -1.62 -2.85
CA VAL A 103 16.90 -2.79 -1.97
C VAL A 103 16.02 -2.68 -0.71
N ILE A 104 16.08 -1.55 0.01
CA ILE A 104 15.29 -1.40 1.23
C ILE A 104 13.77 -1.32 0.95
N TYR A 105 13.37 -0.75 -0.18
CA TYR A 105 11.96 -0.71 -0.59
C TYR A 105 11.44 -2.12 -0.94
N CYS A 106 12.21 -2.94 -1.66
CA CYS A 106 11.88 -4.34 -1.94
C CYS A 106 11.77 -5.18 -0.65
N LEU A 107 12.70 -4.98 0.29
CA LEU A 107 12.66 -5.68 1.58
C LEU A 107 11.43 -5.28 2.40
N TYR A 108 11.08 -4.00 2.43
CA TYR A 108 9.85 -3.55 3.08
C TYR A 108 8.62 -4.19 2.47
N MET A 109 8.48 -4.14 1.14
CA MET A 109 7.36 -4.74 0.43
C MET A 109 7.31 -6.26 0.61
N GLY A 110 8.45 -6.95 0.64
CA GLY A 110 8.54 -8.39 0.84
C GLY A 110 8.18 -8.85 2.26
N THR A 111 8.36 -7.98 3.26
CA THR A 111 8.05 -8.27 4.67
C THR A 111 6.69 -7.73 5.12
N TYR A 112 5.91 -7.14 4.21
CA TYR A 112 4.64 -6.50 4.54
C TYR A 112 3.64 -7.43 5.24
N SER A 113 3.63 -8.72 4.88
CA SER A 113 2.74 -9.74 5.48
C SER A 113 3.25 -10.32 6.82
N PHE A 114 4.50 -10.04 7.22
CA PHE A 114 5.12 -10.71 8.37
C PHE A 114 4.42 -10.46 9.70
N LEU A 115 3.88 -9.26 9.92
CA LEU A 115 3.09 -9.01 11.13
C LEU A 115 1.79 -9.81 11.15
N GLN A 116 1.18 -10.05 9.99
CA GLN A 116 -0.01 -10.90 9.89
C GLN A 116 0.35 -12.37 10.15
N VAL A 117 1.48 -12.85 9.62
CA VAL A 117 2.01 -14.19 9.91
C VAL A 117 2.29 -14.35 11.40
N MET A 118 2.97 -13.37 12.02
CA MET A 118 3.21 -13.35 13.46
C MET A 118 1.91 -13.40 14.28
N ALA A 119 0.87 -12.70 13.83
CA ALA A 119 -0.46 -12.76 14.47
C ALA A 119 -1.05 -14.16 14.39
N SER A 120 -0.97 -14.79 13.21
CA SER A 120 -1.45 -16.16 13.00
C SER A 120 -0.71 -17.15 13.91
N ASP A 121 0.61 -17.07 13.98
CA ASP A 121 1.45 -17.92 14.82
C ASP A 121 1.12 -17.78 16.31
N TYR A 122 0.94 -16.54 16.80
CA TYR A 122 0.52 -16.30 18.19
C TYR A 122 -0.87 -16.86 18.49
N THR A 123 -1.83 -16.65 17.58
CA THR A 123 -3.20 -17.16 17.74
C THR A 123 -3.21 -18.69 17.75
N ALA A 124 -2.47 -19.34 16.85
CA ALA A 124 -2.34 -20.79 16.80
C ALA A 124 -1.67 -21.37 18.07
N ALA A 125 -0.75 -20.61 18.69
CA ALA A 125 -0.14 -20.96 19.97
C ALA A 125 -1.04 -20.66 21.19
N GLY A 126 -2.30 -20.26 21.00
CA GLY A 126 -3.25 -19.95 22.07
C GLY A 126 -2.98 -18.63 22.80
N MET A 127 -2.16 -17.75 22.22
CA MET A 127 -1.82 -16.44 22.82
C MET A 127 -2.86 -15.38 22.44
N ASP A 128 -3.33 -14.61 23.41
CA ASP A 128 -4.33 -13.55 23.19
C ASP A 128 -3.70 -12.33 22.50
N ILE A 129 -4.10 -12.11 21.24
CA ILE A 129 -3.80 -10.90 20.48
C ILE A 129 -5.07 -10.39 19.78
N ASN A 130 -5.10 -9.10 19.45
CA ASN A 130 -6.18 -8.50 18.66
C ASN A 130 -5.61 -7.87 17.39
N PHE A 131 -5.55 -8.68 16.32
CA PHE A 131 -5.04 -8.24 15.02
C PHE A 131 -5.84 -7.07 14.44
N GLY A 132 -7.16 -7.09 14.57
CA GLY A 132 -8.03 -6.01 14.06
C GLY A 132 -7.71 -4.66 14.70
N LEU A 133 -7.57 -4.64 16.04
CA LEU A 133 -7.18 -3.43 16.77
C LEU A 133 -5.78 -2.96 16.38
N ALA A 134 -4.81 -3.89 16.30
CA ALA A 134 -3.44 -3.56 15.91
C ALA A 134 -3.38 -2.93 14.52
N ARG A 135 -4.13 -3.49 13.56
CA ARG A 135 -4.23 -2.96 12.19
C ARG A 135 -4.86 -1.56 12.15
N GLY A 136 -5.91 -1.33 12.95
CA GLY A 136 -6.54 -0.02 13.09
C GLY A 136 -5.58 1.03 13.67
N LEU A 137 -4.85 0.67 14.73
CA LEU A 137 -3.81 1.52 15.32
C LEU A 137 -2.67 1.79 14.33
N GLY A 138 -2.32 0.81 13.48
CA GLY A 138 -1.36 0.99 12.40
C GLY A 138 -1.79 2.06 11.38
N SER A 139 -3.04 2.05 10.95
CA SER A 139 -3.56 3.08 10.04
C SER A 139 -3.55 4.47 10.68
N ALA A 140 -3.93 4.56 11.95
CA ALA A 140 -3.85 5.81 12.71
C ALA A 140 -2.40 6.30 12.85
N SER A 141 -1.45 5.39 13.13
CA SER A 141 -0.03 5.75 13.25
C SER A 141 0.57 6.21 11.93
N TRP A 142 0.17 5.60 10.80
CA TRP A 142 0.57 6.05 9.47
C TRP A 142 0.13 7.49 9.20
N ALA A 143 -1.14 7.79 9.48
CA ALA A 143 -1.69 9.14 9.31
C ALA A 143 -0.97 10.18 10.20
N ILE A 144 -0.77 9.87 11.49
CA ILE A 144 -0.06 10.74 12.43
C ILE A 144 1.41 10.91 11.99
N ALA A 145 2.07 9.82 11.58
CA ALA A 145 3.45 9.87 11.10
C ALA A 145 3.59 10.76 9.87
N ALA A 146 2.67 10.68 8.89
CA ALA A 146 2.70 11.52 7.71
C ALA A 146 2.60 13.01 8.08
N LEU A 147 1.70 13.36 9.01
CA LEU A 147 1.54 14.73 9.50
C LEU A 147 2.82 15.25 10.18
N LEU A 148 3.37 14.46 11.11
CA LEU A 148 4.55 14.87 11.88
C LEU A 148 5.81 14.90 11.02
N LEU A 149 5.99 13.93 10.13
CA LEU A 149 7.13 13.88 9.20
C LEU A 149 7.08 15.02 8.18
N GLY A 150 5.89 15.35 7.65
CA GLY A 150 5.74 16.49 6.75
C GLY A 150 6.22 17.79 7.40
N ALA A 151 5.77 18.06 8.63
CA ALA A 151 6.22 19.23 9.40
C ALA A 151 7.72 19.17 9.73
N ALA A 152 8.25 17.99 10.08
CA ALA A 152 9.68 17.82 10.38
C ALA A 152 10.57 18.03 9.13
N VAL A 153 10.12 17.58 7.96
CA VAL A 153 10.83 17.82 6.69
C VAL A 153 10.87 19.31 6.37
N ASP A 154 9.75 20.03 6.50
CA ASP A 154 9.71 21.48 6.28
C ASP A 154 10.62 22.26 7.25
N ALA A 155 10.72 21.80 8.51
CA ALA A 155 11.54 22.44 9.54
C ALA A 155 13.04 22.10 9.41
N THR A 156 13.40 21.01 8.74
CA THR A 156 14.79 20.51 8.69
C THR A 156 15.25 20.17 7.28
N SER A 157 15.05 18.91 6.87
CA SER A 157 15.34 18.42 5.52
C SER A 157 14.71 17.04 5.31
N PRO A 158 14.54 16.56 4.05
CA PRO A 158 14.08 15.20 3.78
C PRO A 158 14.91 14.08 4.40
N ALA A 159 16.18 14.33 4.77
CA ALA A 159 17.02 13.35 5.46
C ALA A 159 16.46 12.91 6.83
N VAL A 160 15.60 13.72 7.47
CA VAL A 160 14.96 13.38 8.74
C VAL A 160 14.10 12.11 8.66
N THR A 161 13.59 11.76 7.47
CA THR A 161 12.83 10.51 7.25
C THR A 161 13.67 9.27 7.55
N GLY A 162 14.98 9.28 7.22
CA GLY A 162 15.92 8.21 7.56
C GLY A 162 16.16 8.11 9.08
N ALA A 163 16.31 9.25 9.78
CA ALA A 163 16.46 9.27 11.22
C ALA A 163 15.19 8.77 11.94
N ALA A 164 14.01 9.18 11.48
CA ALA A 164 12.72 8.72 12.00
C ALA A 164 12.52 7.21 11.78
N PHE A 165 12.87 6.71 10.58
CA PHE A 165 12.87 5.28 10.30
C PHE A 165 13.77 4.50 11.26
N MET A 166 14.99 4.97 11.49
CA MET A 166 15.94 4.35 12.42
C MET A 166 15.39 4.35 13.83
N ALA A 167 14.87 5.48 14.32
CA ALA A 167 14.31 5.59 15.66
C ALA A 167 13.13 4.62 15.87
N ALA A 168 12.18 4.59 14.93
CA ALA A 168 11.05 3.65 14.96
C ALA A 168 11.54 2.19 14.95
N THR A 169 12.50 1.86 14.08
CA THR A 169 13.10 0.53 13.98
C THR A 169 13.81 0.12 15.26
N ALA A 170 14.59 1.00 15.86
CA ALA A 170 15.30 0.69 17.12
C ALA A 170 14.33 0.33 18.25
N VAL A 171 13.28 1.14 18.44
CA VAL A 171 12.23 0.86 19.44
C VAL A 171 11.48 -0.43 19.09
N MET A 172 11.16 -0.66 17.82
CA MET A 172 10.49 -1.86 17.33
C MET A 172 11.32 -3.13 17.62
N VAL A 173 12.62 -3.12 17.33
CA VAL A 173 13.51 -4.27 17.58
C VAL A 173 13.66 -4.53 19.08
N LEU A 174 13.85 -3.50 19.90
CA LEU A 174 13.89 -3.64 21.35
C LEU A 174 12.60 -4.23 21.91
N LEU A 175 11.45 -3.77 21.40
CA LEU A 175 10.15 -4.30 21.79
C LEU A 175 10.02 -5.78 21.42
N MET A 176 10.40 -6.17 20.17
CA MET A 176 10.36 -7.54 19.70
C MET A 176 11.21 -8.48 20.55
N ARG A 177 12.38 -8.03 21.07
CA ARG A 177 13.21 -8.84 21.99
C ARG A 177 12.48 -9.21 23.27
N THR A 178 11.50 -8.43 23.70
CA THR A 178 10.68 -8.71 24.89
C THR A 178 9.45 -9.60 24.62
N MET A 179 9.18 -9.92 23.34
CA MET A 179 8.02 -10.72 22.94
C MET A 179 8.41 -12.21 22.85
N PRO A 180 7.52 -13.15 23.15
CA PRO A 180 7.78 -14.59 23.01
C PRO A 180 7.97 -14.94 21.53
N VAL A 181 8.67 -16.03 21.28
CA VAL A 181 8.72 -16.69 19.97
C VAL A 181 7.56 -17.68 19.90
N ALA A 182 6.72 -17.57 18.89
CA ALA A 182 5.74 -18.61 18.57
C ALA A 182 6.29 -19.57 17.52
N PRO A 183 5.97 -20.86 17.57
CA PRO A 183 6.29 -21.79 16.49
C PRO A 183 5.62 -21.34 15.20
N SER A 184 6.36 -21.31 14.11
CA SER A 184 5.78 -20.94 12.80
C SER A 184 4.86 -22.05 12.30
N GLN A 185 3.62 -21.68 11.98
CA GLN A 185 2.62 -22.55 11.37
C GLN A 185 2.66 -22.54 9.84
N THR A 186 3.59 -21.79 9.25
CA THR A 186 3.74 -21.58 7.80
C THR A 186 4.28 -22.81 7.06
N GLY A 187 3.66 -23.97 7.24
CA GLY A 187 4.04 -25.21 6.56
C GLY A 187 2.87 -25.96 5.92
N SER A 188 1.64 -25.60 6.18
CA SER A 188 0.48 -26.16 5.51
C SER A 188 0.20 -25.39 4.23
N GLU A 189 0.82 -25.80 3.13
CA GLU A 189 0.36 -25.44 1.79
C GLU A 189 -1.07 -26.00 1.62
N GLU A 190 -2.09 -25.21 1.92
CA GLU A 190 -3.36 -25.42 1.23
C GLU A 190 -3.05 -25.26 -0.26
N LYS A 191 -3.31 -26.33 -1.04
CA LYS A 191 -3.23 -26.28 -2.50
C LYS A 191 -4.20 -25.20 -2.94
N GLY A 192 -3.70 -23.98 -3.13
CA GLY A 192 -4.48 -22.86 -3.62
C GLY A 192 -5.08 -23.19 -4.98
N GLY A 193 -6.26 -22.65 -5.29
CA GLY A 193 -6.88 -22.77 -6.60
C GLY A 193 -5.95 -22.27 -7.70
N SER A 194 -6.19 -22.70 -8.94
CA SER A 194 -5.44 -22.20 -10.09
C SER A 194 -5.92 -20.79 -10.47
N ALA A 195 -5.00 -19.81 -10.56
CA ALA A 195 -5.34 -18.46 -11.01
C ALA A 195 -6.03 -18.46 -12.39
N ILE A 196 -5.58 -19.33 -13.32
CA ILE A 196 -6.17 -19.45 -14.65
C ILE A 196 -7.60 -20.01 -14.57
N ALA A 197 -7.86 -20.96 -13.68
CA ALA A 197 -9.20 -21.49 -13.46
C ALA A 197 -10.14 -20.39 -12.94
N VAL A 198 -9.71 -19.64 -11.91
CA VAL A 198 -10.50 -18.52 -11.36
C VAL A 198 -10.85 -17.48 -12.43
N LEU A 199 -9.91 -17.14 -13.33
CA LEU A 199 -10.18 -16.19 -14.42
C LEU A 199 -11.22 -16.71 -15.42
N LYS A 200 -11.24 -18.03 -15.70
CA LYS A 200 -12.20 -18.66 -16.63
C LYS A 200 -13.57 -18.86 -16.01
N ASP A 201 -13.61 -19.32 -14.76
CA ASP A 201 -14.84 -19.72 -14.11
C ASP A 201 -15.62 -18.52 -13.54
N TYR A 202 -14.92 -17.40 -13.24
CA TYR A 202 -15.52 -16.18 -12.70
C TYR A 202 -15.24 -14.94 -13.55
N PRO A 203 -15.77 -14.86 -14.79
CA PRO A 203 -15.47 -13.75 -15.71
C PRO A 203 -15.90 -12.38 -15.20
N VAL A 204 -16.98 -12.28 -14.43
CA VAL A 204 -17.42 -11.02 -13.79
C VAL A 204 -16.38 -10.57 -12.76
N PHE A 205 -15.86 -11.48 -11.94
CA PHE A 205 -14.79 -11.19 -10.99
C PHE A 205 -13.53 -10.70 -11.71
N PHE A 206 -13.14 -11.34 -12.80
CA PHE A 206 -12.01 -10.89 -13.61
C PHE A 206 -12.19 -9.46 -14.13
N MET A 207 -13.39 -9.14 -14.64
CA MET A 207 -13.68 -7.76 -15.09
C MET A 207 -13.60 -6.74 -13.95
N ILE A 208 -14.09 -7.10 -12.75
CA ILE A 208 -13.96 -6.24 -11.56
C ILE A 208 -12.48 -6.02 -11.24
N LEU A 209 -11.66 -7.09 -11.21
CA LEU A 209 -10.24 -7.00 -10.94
C LEU A 209 -9.50 -6.15 -11.98
N LEU A 210 -9.79 -6.36 -13.25
CA LEU A 210 -9.20 -5.58 -14.34
C LEU A 210 -9.55 -4.11 -14.22
N GLY A 211 -10.82 -3.80 -14.01
CA GLY A 211 -11.28 -2.42 -13.81
C GLY A 211 -10.66 -1.76 -12.58
N PHE A 212 -10.58 -2.47 -11.45
CA PHE A 212 -9.92 -1.99 -10.24
C PHE A 212 -8.42 -1.77 -10.47
N THR A 213 -7.75 -2.69 -11.18
CA THR A 213 -6.34 -2.55 -11.55
C THR A 213 -6.10 -1.31 -12.39
N LEU A 214 -6.93 -1.05 -13.40
CA LEU A 214 -6.84 0.16 -14.23
C LEU A 214 -7.06 1.43 -13.42
N CYS A 215 -8.05 1.44 -12.51
CA CYS A 215 -8.24 2.53 -11.56
C CYS A 215 -7.00 2.74 -10.68
N LYS A 216 -6.36 1.65 -10.23
CA LYS A 216 -5.13 1.69 -9.44
C LYS A 216 -3.95 2.22 -10.24
N VAL A 217 -3.80 1.83 -11.52
CA VAL A 217 -2.81 2.40 -12.45
C VAL A 217 -2.93 3.92 -12.52
N GLY A 218 -4.15 4.44 -12.63
CA GLY A 218 -4.37 5.89 -12.67
C GLY A 218 -4.17 6.59 -11.32
N MET A 219 -4.51 5.94 -10.21
CA MET A 219 -4.38 6.52 -8.87
C MET A 219 -2.94 6.58 -8.39
N THR A 220 -2.16 5.54 -8.65
CA THR A 220 -0.84 5.36 -8.04
C THR A 220 0.13 6.51 -8.35
N PRO A 221 0.28 7.00 -9.60
CA PRO A 221 1.16 8.12 -9.86
C PRO A 221 0.71 9.40 -9.15
N LEU A 222 -0.60 9.63 -8.99
CA LEU A 222 -1.11 10.80 -8.27
C LEU A 222 -0.78 10.77 -6.77
N LEU A 223 -0.57 9.58 -6.18
CA LEU A 223 -0.11 9.44 -4.80
C LEU A 223 1.41 9.48 -4.70
N THR A 224 2.11 8.69 -5.49
CA THR A 224 3.58 8.62 -5.44
C THR A 224 4.22 9.97 -5.73
N TYR A 225 3.68 10.72 -6.69
CA TYR A 225 4.17 12.06 -7.04
C TYR A 225 3.31 13.20 -6.45
N LEU A 226 2.51 12.92 -5.43
CA LEU A 226 1.74 13.94 -4.72
C LEU A 226 2.60 15.10 -4.19
N PRO A 227 3.85 14.88 -3.71
CA PRO A 227 4.74 15.97 -3.35
C PRO A 227 4.99 16.95 -4.51
N ASN A 228 5.16 16.46 -5.75
CA ASN A 228 5.34 17.30 -6.93
C ASN A 228 4.08 18.11 -7.24
N ILE A 229 2.91 17.45 -7.15
CA ILE A 229 1.60 18.10 -7.34
C ILE A 229 1.42 19.19 -6.28
N MET A 230 1.75 18.89 -5.03
CA MET A 230 1.66 19.83 -3.91
C MET A 230 2.55 21.06 -4.15
N THR A 231 3.81 20.85 -4.54
CA THR A 231 4.76 21.93 -4.85
C THR A 231 4.27 22.80 -6.00
N ASN A 232 3.71 22.21 -7.07
CA ASN A 232 3.16 22.97 -8.20
C ASN A 232 1.94 23.83 -7.81
N LEU A 233 1.22 23.47 -6.76
CA LEU A 233 0.12 24.27 -6.20
C LEU A 233 0.59 25.28 -5.14
N GLY A 234 1.92 25.44 -4.95
CA GLY A 234 2.50 26.31 -3.93
C GLY A 234 2.41 25.77 -2.50
N GLY A 235 2.13 24.47 -2.34
CA GLY A 235 2.08 23.82 -1.03
C GLY A 235 3.45 23.34 -0.56
N SER A 236 3.58 23.11 0.75
CA SER A 236 4.77 22.58 1.42
C SER A 236 4.70 21.07 1.63
N THR A 237 5.81 20.46 2.10
CA THR A 237 5.82 19.04 2.52
C THR A 237 4.96 18.82 3.78
N GLY A 238 4.82 19.82 4.64
CA GLY A 238 3.86 19.77 5.75
C GLY A 238 2.43 19.64 5.25
N MET A 239 2.05 20.39 4.21
CA MET A 239 0.73 20.27 3.57
C MET A 239 0.54 18.91 2.89
N PHE A 240 1.59 18.33 2.29
CA PHE A 240 1.57 16.95 1.80
C PHE A 240 1.27 15.97 2.94
N GLY A 241 1.92 16.11 4.10
CA GLY A 241 1.63 15.29 5.28
C GLY A 241 0.16 15.40 5.74
N VAL A 242 -0.41 16.63 5.71
CA VAL A 242 -1.85 16.86 5.98
C VAL A 242 -2.73 16.15 4.95
N ALA A 243 -2.36 16.18 3.66
CA ALA A 243 -3.12 15.51 2.61
C ALA A 243 -3.19 13.98 2.83
N ILE A 244 -2.06 13.36 3.19
CA ILE A 244 -2.03 11.92 3.54
C ILE A 244 -2.84 11.63 4.80
N PHE A 245 -2.79 12.49 5.81
CA PHE A 245 -3.63 12.36 7.01
C PHE A 245 -5.12 12.39 6.67
N VAL A 246 -5.57 13.38 5.90
CA VAL A 246 -6.97 13.52 5.44
C VAL A 246 -7.41 12.30 4.63
N MET A 247 -6.54 11.83 3.74
CA MET A 247 -6.76 10.62 2.94
C MET A 247 -7.02 9.39 3.84
N ALA A 248 -6.11 9.10 4.76
CA ALA A 248 -6.23 7.95 5.66
C ALA A 248 -7.46 8.05 6.58
N LEU A 249 -7.78 9.27 7.05
CA LEU A 249 -8.97 9.51 7.87
C LEU A 249 -10.26 9.23 7.09
N SER A 250 -10.29 9.53 5.79
CA SER A 250 -11.48 9.30 4.93
C SER A 250 -11.74 7.81 4.66
N GLU A 251 -10.70 6.97 4.64
CA GLU A 251 -10.83 5.53 4.37
C GLU A 251 -11.52 4.79 5.53
N THR A 252 -11.17 5.13 6.76
CA THR A 252 -11.61 4.39 7.95
C THR A 252 -13.13 4.25 8.09
N PRO A 253 -13.95 5.33 8.01
CA PRO A 253 -15.39 5.20 8.15
C PRO A 253 -16.04 4.45 6.98
N VAL A 254 -15.55 4.67 5.76
CA VAL A 254 -16.08 4.00 4.57
C VAL A 254 -15.84 2.50 4.64
N MET A 255 -14.62 2.08 4.96
CA MET A 255 -14.29 0.65 5.12
C MET A 255 -15.10 0.00 6.25
N ALA A 256 -15.29 0.69 7.38
CA ALA A 256 -16.08 0.19 8.50
C ALA A 256 -17.57 0.02 8.17
N MET A 257 -18.11 0.89 7.30
CA MET A 257 -19.51 0.87 6.91
C MET A 257 -19.81 0.00 5.69
N ALA A 258 -18.79 -0.36 4.89
CA ALA A 258 -18.95 -1.08 3.63
C ALA A 258 -19.70 -2.41 3.81
N GLY A 259 -19.45 -3.17 4.90
CA GLY A 259 -20.18 -4.39 5.21
C GLY A 259 -21.70 -4.16 5.34
N ARG A 260 -22.09 -3.12 6.09
CA ARG A 260 -23.51 -2.77 6.27
C ARG A 260 -24.17 -2.29 4.97
N TRP A 261 -23.42 -1.63 4.09
CA TRP A 261 -23.94 -1.21 2.79
C TRP A 261 -24.19 -2.39 1.86
N MET A 262 -23.34 -3.44 1.93
CA MET A 262 -23.52 -4.67 1.15
C MET A 262 -24.74 -5.50 1.57
N GLU A 263 -25.29 -5.30 2.77
CA GLU A 263 -26.57 -5.89 3.19
C GLU A 263 -27.78 -5.25 2.48
N LYS A 264 -27.64 -3.99 2.04
CA LYS A 264 -28.74 -3.18 1.48
C LYS A 264 -28.60 -2.90 -0.01
N VAL A 265 -27.38 -2.93 -0.52
CA VAL A 265 -27.03 -2.56 -1.89
C VAL A 265 -26.24 -3.69 -2.51
N ASP A 266 -26.63 -4.08 -3.71
CA ASP A 266 -25.90 -5.12 -4.47
C ASP A 266 -24.41 -4.77 -4.63
N ILE A 267 -23.57 -5.79 -4.45
CA ILE A 267 -22.12 -5.67 -4.45
C ILE A 267 -21.56 -5.06 -5.74
N LEU A 268 -22.16 -5.40 -6.89
CA LEU A 268 -21.76 -4.82 -8.19
C LEU A 268 -22.15 -3.34 -8.30
N THR A 269 -23.23 -2.93 -7.65
CA THR A 269 -23.62 -1.52 -7.58
C THR A 269 -22.60 -0.72 -6.76
N LEU A 270 -22.17 -1.26 -5.61
CA LEU A 270 -21.12 -0.63 -4.81
C LEU A 270 -19.78 -0.57 -5.54
N THR A 271 -19.47 -1.59 -6.33
CA THR A 271 -18.27 -1.59 -7.18
C THR A 271 -18.32 -0.46 -8.22
N VAL A 272 -19.47 -0.23 -8.86
CA VAL A 272 -19.67 0.88 -9.81
C VAL A 272 -19.54 2.23 -9.10
N ILE A 273 -20.16 2.40 -7.92
CA ILE A 273 -20.04 3.63 -7.12
C ILE A 273 -18.55 3.90 -6.81
N GLY A 274 -17.79 2.88 -6.40
CA GLY A 274 -16.35 2.99 -6.17
C GLY A 274 -15.58 3.41 -7.41
N GLY A 275 -15.89 2.83 -8.57
CA GLY A 275 -15.29 3.20 -9.86
C GLY A 275 -15.57 4.67 -10.25
N ILE A 276 -16.81 5.13 -10.09
CA ILE A 276 -17.18 6.53 -10.33
C ILE A 276 -16.47 7.46 -9.34
N ALA A 277 -16.39 7.08 -8.06
CA ALA A 277 -15.66 7.84 -7.05
C ALA A 277 -14.16 7.96 -7.38
N TYR A 278 -13.55 6.93 -7.97
CA TYR A 278 -12.17 7.01 -8.49
C TYR A 278 -12.03 8.05 -9.59
N VAL A 279 -12.96 8.08 -10.55
CA VAL A 279 -12.96 9.10 -11.61
C VAL A 279 -13.09 10.48 -10.99
N ALA A 280 -14.08 10.71 -10.15
CA ALA A 280 -14.28 12.00 -9.49
C ALA A 280 -13.03 12.44 -8.71
N ARG A 281 -12.44 11.55 -7.89
CA ARG A 281 -11.22 11.82 -7.13
C ARG A 281 -10.06 12.25 -8.02
N ASN A 282 -9.74 11.43 -9.03
CA ASN A 282 -8.58 11.69 -9.86
C ASN A 282 -8.75 12.96 -10.71
N PHE A 283 -9.97 13.23 -11.20
CA PHE A 283 -10.27 14.48 -11.88
C PHE A 283 -10.12 15.68 -10.94
N ILE A 284 -10.64 15.64 -9.71
CA ILE A 284 -10.49 16.72 -8.74
C ILE A 284 -9.00 16.99 -8.47
N ILE A 285 -8.17 15.95 -8.30
CA ILE A 285 -6.74 16.11 -8.05
C ILE A 285 -6.02 16.68 -9.29
N CYS A 286 -6.29 16.13 -10.48
CA CYS A 286 -5.61 16.54 -11.71
C CYS A 286 -5.97 17.97 -12.15
N PHE A 287 -7.19 18.42 -11.87
CA PHE A 287 -7.65 19.76 -12.19
C PHE A 287 -7.61 20.73 -11.00
N ALA A 288 -6.97 20.32 -9.89
CA ALA A 288 -6.81 21.19 -8.74
C ALA A 288 -5.99 22.43 -9.10
N THR A 289 -6.53 23.60 -8.80
CA THR A 289 -5.85 24.91 -8.94
C THR A 289 -5.35 25.46 -7.61
N SER A 290 -5.65 24.75 -6.51
CA SER A 290 -5.26 25.13 -5.16
C SER A 290 -5.15 23.92 -4.25
N VAL A 291 -4.37 24.05 -3.17
CA VAL A 291 -4.22 22.99 -2.16
C VAL A 291 -5.56 22.60 -1.52
N PRO A 292 -6.48 23.51 -1.15
CA PRO A 292 -7.78 23.12 -0.63
C PRO A 292 -8.60 22.26 -1.60
N MET A 293 -8.55 22.54 -2.90
CA MET A 293 -9.25 21.71 -3.90
C MET A 293 -8.63 20.30 -3.98
N LEU A 294 -7.31 20.20 -3.93
CA LEU A 294 -6.60 18.90 -3.84
C LEU A 294 -7.06 18.12 -2.59
N MET A 295 -7.19 18.79 -1.43
CA MET A 295 -7.65 18.15 -0.18
C MET A 295 -9.07 17.56 -0.34
N VAL A 296 -9.98 18.20 -1.08
CA VAL A 296 -11.28 17.63 -1.42
C VAL A 296 -11.12 16.31 -2.18
N GLY A 297 -10.20 16.26 -3.16
CA GLY A 297 -9.88 15.02 -3.86
C GLY A 297 -9.37 13.91 -2.92
N MET A 298 -8.58 14.26 -1.90
CA MET A 298 -8.08 13.29 -0.93
C MET A 298 -9.21 12.69 -0.06
N ILE A 299 -10.27 13.42 0.23
CA ILE A 299 -11.45 12.89 0.97
C ILE A 299 -12.16 11.79 0.17
N PHE A 300 -12.19 11.87 -1.15
CA PHE A 300 -12.80 10.84 -2.00
C PHE A 300 -12.05 9.49 -1.99
N GLN A 301 -10.88 9.42 -1.37
CA GLN A 301 -10.10 8.18 -1.24
C GLN A 301 -10.89 7.05 -0.56
N GLY A 302 -11.67 7.37 0.47
CA GLY A 302 -12.51 6.38 1.16
C GLY A 302 -13.51 5.71 0.22
N PHE A 303 -14.25 6.51 -0.55
CA PHE A 303 -15.26 6.01 -1.49
C PHE A 303 -14.66 5.37 -2.76
N SER A 304 -13.43 5.70 -3.12
CA SER A 304 -12.72 5.13 -4.25
C SER A 304 -11.96 3.86 -3.83
N TYR A 305 -10.74 4.00 -3.35
CA TYR A 305 -9.87 2.89 -2.97
C TYR A 305 -10.42 2.10 -1.77
N GLY A 306 -10.87 2.80 -0.72
CA GLY A 306 -11.39 2.17 0.48
C GLY A 306 -12.57 1.26 0.19
N LEU A 307 -13.57 1.75 -0.53
CA LEU A 307 -14.76 0.98 -0.89
C LEU A 307 -14.41 -0.19 -1.82
N LEU A 308 -13.68 0.06 -2.92
CA LEU A 308 -13.34 -1.00 -3.88
C LEU A 308 -12.51 -2.12 -3.27
N THR A 309 -11.57 -1.80 -2.38
CA THR A 309 -10.75 -2.79 -1.68
C THR A 309 -11.61 -3.75 -0.86
N VAL A 310 -12.55 -3.21 -0.08
CA VAL A 310 -13.45 -4.02 0.76
C VAL A 310 -14.41 -4.82 -0.12
N VAL A 311 -15.03 -4.20 -1.11
CA VAL A 311 -16.00 -4.86 -2.01
C VAL A 311 -15.36 -5.99 -2.81
N ALA A 312 -14.13 -5.80 -3.33
CA ALA A 312 -13.41 -6.85 -4.04
C ALA A 312 -13.08 -8.04 -3.14
N ALA A 313 -12.65 -7.78 -1.89
CA ALA A 313 -12.40 -8.82 -0.91
C ALA A 313 -13.67 -9.63 -0.56
N TYR A 314 -14.78 -8.94 -0.33
CA TYR A 314 -16.08 -9.59 -0.07
C TYR A 314 -16.59 -10.36 -1.30
N TYR A 315 -16.42 -9.82 -2.52
CA TYR A 315 -16.78 -10.56 -3.73
C TYR A 315 -16.02 -11.88 -3.81
N ALA A 316 -14.70 -11.85 -3.59
CA ALA A 316 -13.89 -13.07 -3.56
C ALA A 316 -14.34 -14.06 -2.45
N MET A 317 -14.68 -13.54 -1.27
CA MET A 317 -15.08 -14.35 -0.12
C MET A 317 -16.46 -15.01 -0.28
N TYR A 318 -17.44 -14.32 -0.87
CA TYR A 318 -18.82 -14.77 -0.91
C TYR A 318 -19.30 -15.31 -2.26
N ARG A 319 -18.64 -14.92 -3.35
CA ARG A 319 -19.04 -15.33 -4.71
C ARG A 319 -18.13 -16.39 -5.33
N LEU A 320 -16.89 -16.55 -4.85
CA LEU A 320 -16.01 -17.63 -5.23
C LEU A 320 -16.20 -18.84 -4.29
N LYS A 321 -15.78 -20.04 -4.71
CA LYS A 321 -16.01 -21.29 -3.96
C LYS A 321 -14.69 -21.95 -3.55
N GLY A 322 -14.67 -22.54 -2.36
CA GLY A 322 -13.56 -23.36 -1.87
C GLY A 322 -12.20 -22.64 -1.91
N SER A 323 -11.20 -23.30 -2.46
CA SER A 323 -9.82 -22.74 -2.58
C SER A 323 -9.72 -21.52 -3.49
N ASP A 324 -10.73 -21.28 -4.36
CA ASP A 324 -10.75 -20.12 -5.25
C ASP A 324 -10.93 -18.81 -4.49
N GLN A 325 -11.50 -18.83 -3.27
CA GLN A 325 -11.63 -17.64 -2.42
C GLN A 325 -10.26 -17.06 -2.05
N ALA A 326 -9.36 -17.90 -1.55
CA ALA A 326 -8.00 -17.49 -1.19
C ALA A 326 -7.22 -17.04 -2.43
N MET A 327 -7.36 -17.77 -3.54
CA MET A 327 -6.75 -17.40 -4.83
C MET A 327 -7.29 -16.07 -5.33
N GLY A 328 -8.59 -15.80 -5.26
CA GLY A 328 -9.20 -14.52 -5.65
C GLY A 328 -8.67 -13.35 -4.84
N GLN A 329 -8.47 -13.51 -3.53
CA GLN A 329 -7.85 -12.49 -2.67
C GLN A 329 -6.39 -12.22 -3.06
N THR A 330 -5.62 -13.29 -3.31
CA THR A 330 -4.23 -13.18 -3.78
C THR A 330 -4.16 -12.45 -5.11
N MET A 331 -5.01 -12.84 -6.08
CA MET A 331 -5.10 -12.18 -7.38
C MET A 331 -5.47 -10.70 -7.27
N THR A 332 -6.38 -10.35 -6.37
CA THR A 332 -6.72 -8.94 -6.10
C THR A 332 -5.49 -8.15 -5.69
N THR A 333 -4.70 -8.67 -4.75
CA THR A 333 -3.47 -8.02 -4.28
C THR A 333 -2.42 -7.93 -5.39
N VAL A 334 -2.17 -9.03 -6.11
CA VAL A 334 -1.17 -9.10 -7.18
C VAL A 334 -1.51 -8.15 -8.32
N MET A 335 -2.76 -8.15 -8.78
CA MET A 335 -3.18 -7.30 -9.90
C MET A 335 -3.20 -5.82 -9.52
N THR A 336 -3.74 -5.47 -8.36
CA THR A 336 -3.88 -4.05 -7.98
C THR A 336 -2.58 -3.46 -7.42
N ASN A 337 -2.01 -4.06 -6.36
CA ASN A 337 -0.81 -3.52 -5.69
C ASN A 337 0.49 -3.95 -6.39
N GLY A 338 0.51 -5.12 -7.01
CA GLY A 338 1.64 -5.55 -7.84
C GLY A 338 1.65 -4.82 -9.19
N PHE A 339 0.86 -5.30 -10.13
CA PHE A 339 0.87 -4.78 -11.51
C PHE A 339 0.33 -3.35 -11.62
N GLY A 340 -0.81 -3.05 -10.99
CA GLY A 340 -1.44 -1.73 -11.08
C GLY A 340 -0.52 -0.62 -10.56
N SER A 341 0.08 -0.82 -9.38
CA SER A 341 1.01 0.16 -8.80
C SER A 341 2.32 0.26 -9.60
N THR A 342 2.84 -0.86 -10.10
CA THR A 342 4.06 -0.84 -10.92
C THR A 342 3.88 -0.04 -12.20
N ILE A 343 2.83 -0.35 -12.97
CA ILE A 343 2.55 0.36 -14.24
C ILE A 343 2.31 1.84 -13.97
N GLY A 344 1.52 2.16 -12.94
CA GLY A 344 1.23 3.54 -12.57
C GLY A 344 2.49 4.33 -12.18
N ASN A 345 3.33 3.76 -11.32
CA ASN A 345 4.57 4.42 -10.86
C ASN A 345 5.55 4.66 -12.00
N VAL A 346 5.83 3.64 -12.80
CA VAL A 346 6.80 3.74 -13.91
C VAL A 346 6.29 4.70 -14.98
N ALA A 347 5.04 4.53 -15.42
CA ALA A 347 4.47 5.43 -16.42
C ALA A 347 4.37 6.87 -15.92
N GLY A 348 3.94 7.06 -14.66
CA GLY A 348 3.85 8.39 -14.07
C GLY A 348 5.19 9.11 -13.99
N GLY A 349 6.26 8.42 -13.60
CA GLY A 349 7.60 8.99 -13.55
C GLY A 349 8.15 9.35 -14.93
N VAL A 350 8.04 8.41 -15.88
CA VAL A 350 8.48 8.65 -17.27
C VAL A 350 7.73 9.83 -17.89
N LEU A 351 6.41 9.86 -17.75
CA LEU A 351 5.59 10.93 -18.31
C LEU A 351 5.94 12.30 -17.72
N GLN A 352 6.21 12.39 -16.42
CA GLN A 352 6.60 13.66 -15.80
C GLN A 352 7.95 14.16 -16.32
N ASP A 353 8.95 13.29 -16.43
CA ASP A 353 10.29 13.70 -16.86
C ASP A 353 10.36 14.01 -18.37
N THR A 354 9.56 13.34 -19.20
CA THR A 354 9.63 13.49 -20.68
C THR A 354 8.65 14.51 -21.23
N LEU A 355 7.43 14.55 -20.74
CA LEU A 355 6.31 15.34 -21.27
C LEU A 355 5.70 16.32 -20.26
N GLY A 356 6.22 16.34 -19.03
CA GLY A 356 5.74 17.18 -17.95
C GLY A 356 4.55 16.60 -17.19
N ILE A 357 4.21 17.21 -16.05
CA ILE A 357 3.22 16.69 -15.09
C ILE A 357 1.81 16.56 -15.69
N ASN A 358 1.44 17.41 -16.65
CA ASN A 358 0.13 17.38 -17.28
C ASN A 358 -0.11 16.07 -18.06
N SER A 359 0.93 15.49 -18.64
CA SER A 359 0.83 14.19 -19.33
C SER A 359 0.53 13.06 -18.37
N MET A 360 1.10 13.09 -17.16
CA MET A 360 0.76 12.17 -16.08
C MET A 360 -0.71 12.33 -15.64
N TYR A 361 -1.24 13.56 -15.57
CA TYR A 361 -2.65 13.80 -15.25
C TYR A 361 -3.58 13.21 -16.30
N ILE A 362 -3.30 13.41 -17.59
CA ILE A 362 -4.07 12.84 -18.70
C ILE A 362 -4.05 11.31 -18.63
N PHE A 363 -2.88 10.72 -18.41
CA PHE A 363 -2.72 9.28 -18.26
C PHE A 363 -3.54 8.77 -17.05
N ALA A 364 -3.41 9.42 -15.89
CA ALA A 364 -4.10 9.02 -14.67
C ALA A 364 -5.63 9.06 -14.84
N CYS A 365 -6.17 10.14 -15.40
CA CYS A 365 -7.59 10.29 -15.69
C CYS A 365 -8.06 9.25 -16.73
N GLY A 366 -7.31 9.07 -17.82
CA GLY A 366 -7.65 8.11 -18.87
C GLY A 366 -7.72 6.69 -18.37
N MET A 367 -6.71 6.23 -17.61
CA MET A 367 -6.68 4.89 -17.03
C MET A 367 -7.82 4.67 -16.04
N THR A 368 -8.15 5.69 -15.25
CA THR A 368 -9.25 5.61 -14.27
C THR A 368 -10.62 5.53 -14.96
N VAL A 369 -10.83 6.32 -16.02
CA VAL A 369 -12.08 6.25 -16.82
C VAL A 369 -12.21 4.87 -17.47
N LEU A 370 -11.15 4.34 -18.06
CA LEU A 370 -11.16 2.99 -18.63
C LEU A 370 -11.49 1.94 -17.55
N GLY A 371 -10.90 2.05 -16.37
CA GLY A 371 -11.18 1.16 -15.24
C GLY A 371 -12.65 1.22 -14.81
N ALA A 372 -13.21 2.42 -14.67
CA ALA A 372 -14.62 2.59 -14.32
C ALA A 372 -15.56 2.03 -15.40
N LEU A 373 -15.25 2.21 -16.69
CA LEU A 373 -16.01 1.63 -17.79
C LEU A 373 -16.00 0.10 -17.75
N VAL A 374 -14.85 -0.53 -17.49
CA VAL A 374 -14.75 -1.99 -17.33
C VAL A 374 -15.59 -2.48 -16.15
N ILE A 375 -15.59 -1.76 -15.03
CA ILE A 375 -16.43 -2.08 -13.86
C ILE A 375 -17.93 -1.97 -14.20
N ILE A 376 -18.33 -0.94 -14.95
CA ILE A 376 -19.72 -0.78 -15.40
C ILE A 376 -20.11 -1.94 -16.33
N MET A 377 -19.25 -2.32 -17.27
CA MET A 377 -19.48 -3.46 -18.16
C MET A 377 -19.60 -4.78 -17.37
N ALA A 378 -18.84 -4.98 -16.31
CA ALA A 378 -18.96 -6.15 -15.43
C ALA A 378 -20.39 -6.25 -14.84
N LYS A 379 -20.94 -5.16 -14.34
CA LYS A 379 -22.32 -5.12 -13.83
C LYS A 379 -23.37 -5.39 -14.90
N LEU A 380 -23.18 -4.83 -16.11
CA LEU A 380 -24.13 -5.04 -17.23
C LEU A 380 -24.07 -6.49 -17.73
N SER A 381 -22.90 -7.11 -17.71
CA SER A 381 -22.71 -8.52 -18.11
C SER A 381 -23.37 -9.49 -17.12
N ASP A 382 -23.34 -9.20 -15.83
CA ASP A 382 -23.99 -10.03 -14.82
C ASP A 382 -25.52 -10.00 -14.96
N ARG A 383 -26.11 -8.81 -15.23
CA ARG A 383 -27.55 -8.66 -15.48
C ARG A 383 -28.09 -9.43 -16.67
N LYS A 384 -27.26 -9.75 -17.66
CA LYS A 384 -27.67 -10.55 -18.84
C LYS A 384 -27.68 -12.05 -18.56
N LYS A 385 -27.11 -12.49 -17.45
CA LYS A 385 -27.03 -13.91 -17.05
C LYS A 385 -28.03 -14.27 -15.95
N ALA A 386 -28.61 -13.27 -15.27
CA ALA A 386 -29.68 -13.39 -14.28
C ALA A 386 -31.03 -13.26 -14.96
#